data_ebc972aa4e63739ada9f48b36ccfd552
#
_entry.id   ebc972aa4e63739ada9f48b36ccfd552
#
_cell.length_a   1.000
_cell.length_b   1.000
_cell.length_c   1.000
_cell.angle_alpha   90.00
_cell.angle_beta   90.00
_cell.angle_gamma   90.00
#
_symmetry.space_group_name_H-M   'P 1'
#
loop_
_entity.id
_entity.type
_entity.pdbx_description
1 polymer ?
#
loop_
_entity_poly.entity_id
_entity_poly.type
_entity_poly.pdbx_seq_one_letter_code
_entity_poly.pdbx_strand_id
1 'polypeptide(L)'
;MSDHTQNIFKAFKDLEFKGTVSHECGVTLNDSVEARAIAELMSTKPGITVTYMPAMIRIDGEGKIVFKMDEIAAELGREMTNHLFEISTSTHYGRMVTIDENTMILFGDMNEAMSYVAYA
;
A
#
# COMPACT_ATOMS: atom_id res chain seq x y z
N MET A 1 9.45 -16.90 -30.65
CA MET A 1 9.19 -16.00 -29.53
C MET A 1 9.45 -14.57 -29.97
N SER A 2 8.59 -13.64 -29.64
CA SER A 2 8.75 -12.26 -30.08
C SER A 2 9.87 -11.55 -29.31
N ASP A 3 10.55 -10.63 -29.95
CA ASP A 3 11.59 -9.81 -29.32
C ASP A 3 11.05 -9.01 -28.15
N HIS A 4 9.77 -8.66 -28.21
CA HIS A 4 9.09 -7.93 -27.15
C HIS A 4 9.10 -8.71 -25.82
N THR A 5 8.82 -10.01 -25.85
CA THR A 5 8.83 -10.85 -24.65
C THR A 5 10.24 -10.95 -24.07
N GLN A 6 11.24 -11.08 -24.91
CA GLN A 6 12.64 -11.13 -24.47
C GLN A 6 13.08 -9.81 -23.85
N ASN A 7 12.63 -8.68 -24.41
CA ASN A 7 12.96 -7.36 -23.88
C ASN A 7 12.37 -7.13 -22.49
N ILE A 8 11.16 -7.59 -22.26
CA ILE A 8 10.51 -7.49 -20.93
C ILE A 8 11.29 -8.32 -19.92
N PHE A 9 11.67 -9.54 -20.28
CA PHE A 9 12.43 -10.43 -19.41
C PHE A 9 13.79 -9.84 -19.05
N LYS A 10 14.48 -9.29 -20.04
CA LYS A 10 15.79 -8.68 -19.84
C LYS A 10 15.70 -7.45 -18.92
N ALA A 11 14.70 -6.60 -19.14
CA ALA A 11 14.49 -5.42 -18.31
C ALA A 11 14.23 -5.81 -16.85
N PHE A 12 13.45 -6.87 -16.64
CA PHE A 12 13.14 -7.38 -15.31
C PHE A 12 14.41 -7.92 -14.62
N LYS A 13 15.22 -8.67 -15.34
CA LYS A 13 16.50 -9.17 -14.81
C LYS A 13 17.49 -8.07 -14.50
N ASP A 14 17.57 -7.07 -15.37
CA ASP A 14 18.47 -5.94 -15.17
C ASP A 14 18.11 -5.17 -13.90
N LEU A 15 16.82 -4.97 -13.63
CA LEU A 15 16.36 -4.34 -12.40
C LEU A 15 16.78 -5.15 -11.18
N GLU A 16 16.62 -6.46 -11.24
CA GLU A 16 16.97 -7.37 -10.16
C GLU A 16 18.46 -7.36 -9.87
N PHE A 17 19.28 -7.47 -10.90
CA PHE A 17 20.74 -7.53 -10.76
C PHE A 17 21.36 -6.20 -10.32
N LYS A 18 20.77 -5.10 -10.71
CA LYS A 18 21.31 -3.77 -10.37
C LYS A 18 20.87 -3.29 -9.00
N GLY A 19 20.06 -4.08 -8.30
CA GLY A 19 19.53 -3.67 -7.02
C GLY A 19 18.61 -2.46 -7.13
N THR A 20 18.06 -2.24 -8.33
CA THR A 20 17.15 -1.11 -8.57
C THR A 20 15.69 -1.50 -8.44
N VAL A 21 15.43 -2.68 -7.86
CA VAL A 21 14.05 -3.10 -7.56
C VAL A 21 13.46 -2.10 -6.58
N SER A 22 12.35 -1.50 -6.98
CA SER A 22 11.65 -0.54 -6.15
C SER A 22 11.06 -1.25 -4.94
N HIS A 23 11.25 -0.67 -3.75
CA HIS A 23 10.58 -1.10 -2.52
C HIS A 23 9.35 -0.23 -2.25
N GLU A 24 8.89 0.51 -3.25
CA GLU A 24 7.71 1.33 -3.14
C GLU A 24 6.45 0.48 -3.06
N CYS A 25 5.48 0.98 -2.34
CA CYS A 25 4.15 0.40 -2.27
C CYS A 25 3.13 1.52 -2.27
N GLY A 26 1.91 1.18 -2.60
CA GLY A 26 0.88 2.20 -2.65
C GLY A 26 -0.50 1.61 -2.76
N VAL A 27 -1.47 2.39 -2.34
CA VAL A 27 -2.88 2.04 -2.37
C VAL A 27 -3.65 3.16 -3.04
N THR A 28 -4.65 2.78 -3.84
CA THR A 28 -5.61 3.71 -4.42
C THR A 28 -6.95 3.48 -3.76
N LEU A 29 -7.49 4.54 -3.18
CA LEU A 29 -8.77 4.50 -2.48
C LEU A 29 -9.83 5.17 -3.33
N ASN A 30 -11.06 4.66 -3.27
CA ASN A 30 -12.21 5.34 -3.85
C ASN A 30 -12.51 6.58 -3.00
N ASP A 31 -12.77 7.72 -3.63
CA ASP A 31 -13.05 8.95 -2.89
C ASP A 31 -14.31 8.77 -2.03
N SER A 32 -14.14 9.00 -0.72
CA SER A 32 -15.19 8.84 0.27
C SER A 32 -14.77 9.58 1.53
N VAL A 33 -15.65 9.66 2.50
CA VAL A 33 -15.33 10.24 3.80
C VAL A 33 -14.23 9.42 4.47
N GLU A 34 -14.31 8.09 4.38
CA GLU A 34 -13.32 7.18 4.92
C GLU A 34 -11.96 7.36 4.25
N ALA A 35 -11.95 7.42 2.93
CA ALA A 35 -10.71 7.61 2.16
C ALA A 35 -10.03 8.92 2.50
N ARG A 36 -10.79 9.99 2.66
CA ARG A 36 -10.24 11.30 3.02
C ARG A 36 -9.64 11.31 4.43
N ALA A 37 -10.27 10.62 5.37
CA ALA A 37 -9.73 10.48 6.72
C ALA A 37 -8.41 9.70 6.70
N ILE A 38 -8.36 8.61 5.94
CA ILE A 38 -7.13 7.82 5.76
C ILE A 38 -6.03 8.69 5.15
N ALA A 39 -6.36 9.43 4.10
CA ALA A 39 -5.40 10.28 3.41
C ALA A 39 -4.85 11.40 4.31
N GLU A 40 -5.71 12.06 5.06
CA GLU A 40 -5.30 13.12 5.97
C GLU A 40 -4.37 12.59 7.06
N LEU A 41 -4.71 11.46 7.65
CA LEU A 41 -3.86 10.82 8.65
C LEU A 41 -2.51 10.44 8.04
N MET A 42 -2.52 9.76 6.91
CA MET A 42 -1.29 9.26 6.29
C MET A 42 -0.39 10.38 5.78
N SER A 43 -0.95 11.53 5.43
CA SER A 43 -0.16 12.68 5.00
C SER A 43 0.74 13.22 6.12
N THR A 44 0.45 12.90 7.37
CA THR A 44 1.28 13.31 8.51
C THR A 44 2.45 12.37 8.77
N LYS A 45 2.49 11.22 8.11
CA LYS A 45 3.53 10.20 8.33
C LYS A 45 4.73 10.46 7.42
N PRO A 46 5.95 10.27 7.92
CA PRO A 46 7.14 10.49 7.10
C PRO A 46 7.23 9.46 5.97
N GLY A 47 7.73 9.89 4.81
CA GLY A 47 7.92 9.02 3.67
C GLY A 47 6.66 8.68 2.90
N ILE A 48 5.52 9.26 3.26
CA ILE A 48 4.24 9.02 2.60
C ILE A 48 3.89 10.20 1.70
N THR A 49 3.44 9.88 0.48
CA THR A 49 2.95 10.85 -0.49
C THR A 49 1.48 10.58 -0.76
N VAL A 50 0.65 11.59 -0.58
CA VAL A 50 -0.79 11.50 -0.85
C VAL A 50 -1.10 12.34 -2.08
N THR A 51 -1.78 11.75 -3.06
CA THR A 51 -2.16 12.42 -4.30
C THR A 51 -3.67 12.33 -4.48
N TYR A 52 -4.32 13.49 -4.55
CA TYR A 52 -5.76 13.58 -4.79
C TYR A 52 -6.01 13.60 -6.29
N MET A 53 -6.83 12.68 -6.76
CA MET A 53 -7.20 12.53 -8.17
C MET A 53 -8.71 12.62 -8.29
N PRO A 54 -9.24 12.85 -9.51
CA PRO A 54 -10.69 12.77 -9.68
C PRO A 54 -11.21 11.39 -9.25
N ALA A 55 -12.16 11.37 -8.32
CA ALA A 55 -12.82 10.17 -7.80
C ALA A 55 -11.92 9.19 -7.07
N MET A 56 -10.62 9.49 -6.89
CA MET A 56 -9.67 8.57 -6.24
C MET A 56 -8.62 9.33 -5.45
N ILE A 57 -8.03 8.64 -4.46
CA ILE A 57 -6.92 9.17 -3.67
C ILE A 57 -5.83 8.11 -3.66
N ARG A 58 -4.60 8.50 -4.00
CA ARG A 58 -3.45 7.61 -3.95
C ARG A 58 -2.59 7.91 -2.74
N ILE A 59 -2.15 6.83 -2.09
CA ILE A 59 -1.21 6.91 -0.97
C ILE A 59 -0.02 6.03 -1.33
N ASP A 60 1.14 6.63 -1.49
CA ASP A 60 2.37 5.93 -1.87
C ASP A 60 3.40 6.07 -0.76
N GLY A 61 4.22 5.05 -0.59
CA GLY A 61 5.29 5.06 0.40
C GLY A 61 6.42 4.14 0.00
N GLU A 62 7.56 4.29 0.67
CA GLU A 62 8.73 3.47 0.44
C GLU A 62 8.92 2.51 1.60
N GLY A 63 9.22 1.24 1.29
CA GLY A 63 9.42 0.20 2.27
C GLY A 63 8.12 -0.43 2.72
N LYS A 64 7.36 0.28 3.51
CA LYS A 64 6.05 -0.18 3.96
C LYS A 64 5.18 0.97 4.42
N ILE A 65 3.87 0.73 4.39
CA ILE A 65 2.88 1.67 4.92
C ILE A 65 2.07 0.94 5.98
N VAL A 66 2.04 1.48 7.18
CA VAL A 66 1.30 0.89 8.31
C VAL A 66 -0.02 1.63 8.47
N PHE A 67 -1.12 0.90 8.38
CA PHE A 67 -2.45 1.44 8.58
C PHE A 67 -3.02 0.92 9.90
N LYS A 68 -3.26 1.84 10.84
CA LYS A 68 -3.84 1.50 12.14
C LYS A 68 -5.27 1.97 12.21
N MET A 69 -6.17 1.04 12.41
CA MET A 69 -7.61 1.32 12.33
C MET A 69 -8.07 2.25 13.47
N ASP A 70 -7.48 2.17 14.65
CA ASP A 70 -7.78 3.07 15.76
C ASP A 70 -7.40 4.52 15.45
N GLU A 71 -6.26 4.73 14.80
CA GLU A 71 -5.83 6.06 14.38
C GLU A 71 -6.76 6.64 13.30
N ILE A 72 -7.14 5.80 12.34
CA ILE A 72 -8.05 6.20 11.27
C ILE A 72 -9.42 6.53 11.86
N ALA A 73 -9.90 5.71 12.81
CA ALA A 73 -11.17 5.94 13.47
C ALA A 73 -11.19 7.27 14.20
N ALA A 74 -10.09 7.63 14.86
CA ALA A 74 -9.96 8.91 15.55
C ALA A 74 -10.06 10.09 14.56
N GLU A 75 -9.41 9.96 13.40
CA GLU A 75 -9.46 10.98 12.35
C GLU A 75 -10.85 11.06 11.71
N LEU A 76 -11.47 9.91 11.49
CA LEU A 76 -12.77 9.79 10.85
C LEU A 76 -13.91 10.23 11.76
N GLY A 77 -13.76 10.08 13.09
CA GLY A 77 -14.79 10.37 14.07
C GLY A 77 -15.81 9.25 14.24
N ARG A 78 -15.51 8.06 13.73
CA ARG A 78 -16.35 6.87 13.89
C ARG A 78 -15.53 5.61 13.68
N GLU A 79 -16.12 4.45 13.93
CA GLU A 79 -15.43 3.17 13.83
C GLU A 79 -14.82 2.92 12.45
N MET A 80 -13.61 2.37 12.46
CA MET A 80 -12.93 1.88 11.29
C MET A 80 -12.45 0.47 11.55
N THR A 81 -12.67 -0.43 10.60
CA THR A 81 -12.25 -1.84 10.69
C THR A 81 -11.41 -2.20 9.48
N ASN A 82 -10.68 -3.31 9.59
CA ASN A 82 -9.93 -3.84 8.44
C ASN A 82 -10.84 -4.07 7.24
N HIS A 83 -12.05 -4.55 7.50
CA HIS A 83 -13.02 -4.80 6.43
C HIS A 83 -13.44 -3.50 5.73
N LEU A 84 -13.73 -2.44 6.49
CA LEU A 84 -14.07 -1.13 5.92
C LEU A 84 -12.90 -0.55 5.14
N PHE A 85 -11.68 -0.76 5.63
CA PHE A 85 -10.47 -0.34 4.92
C PHE A 85 -10.35 -1.06 3.57
N GLU A 86 -10.55 -2.37 3.57
CA GLU A 86 -10.49 -3.18 2.34
C GLU A 86 -11.53 -2.73 1.33
N ILE A 87 -12.75 -2.44 1.77
CA ILE A 87 -13.82 -1.97 0.88
C ILE A 87 -13.46 -0.61 0.28
N SER A 88 -12.80 0.24 1.03
CA SER A 88 -12.38 1.57 0.58
C SER A 88 -11.25 1.51 -0.46
N THR A 89 -10.53 0.38 -0.52
CA THR A 89 -9.41 0.20 -1.41
C THR A 89 -9.87 -0.24 -2.79
N SER A 90 -9.48 0.52 -3.82
CA SER A 90 -9.74 0.14 -5.23
C SER A 90 -8.67 -0.82 -5.71
N THR A 91 -7.41 -0.47 -5.53
CA THR A 91 -6.28 -1.30 -5.94
C THR A 91 -5.06 -0.96 -5.10
N HIS A 92 -4.07 -1.83 -5.11
CA HIS A 92 -2.80 -1.57 -4.46
C HIS A 92 -1.66 -2.29 -5.20
N TYR A 93 -0.45 -1.81 -4.99
CA TYR A 93 0.75 -2.51 -5.42
C TYR A 93 1.64 -2.71 -4.18
N GLY A 94 2.31 -3.86 -4.14
CA GLY A 94 2.96 -4.36 -2.95
C GLY A 94 2.13 -5.46 -2.32
N ARG A 95 2.55 -5.93 -1.15
CA ARG A 95 1.87 -7.02 -0.45
C ARG A 95 1.14 -6.49 0.79
N MET A 96 -0.18 -6.60 0.76
CA MET A 96 -1.01 -6.23 1.92
C MET A 96 -1.11 -7.42 2.89
N VAL A 97 -0.79 -7.16 4.15
CA VAL A 97 -0.84 -8.19 5.20
C VAL A 97 -1.68 -7.68 6.37
N THR A 98 -2.63 -8.48 6.80
CA THR A 98 -3.40 -8.20 8.01
C THR A 98 -2.61 -8.74 9.21
N ILE A 99 -2.19 -7.84 10.09
CA ILE A 99 -1.41 -8.21 11.28
C ILE A 99 -2.34 -8.63 12.41
N ASP A 100 -3.36 -7.81 12.68
CA ASP A 100 -4.38 -8.07 13.70
C ASP A 100 -5.62 -7.26 13.36
N GLU A 101 -6.59 -7.20 14.28
CA GLU A 101 -7.85 -6.49 14.06
C GLU A 101 -7.68 -4.98 13.89
N ASN A 102 -6.55 -4.44 14.32
CA ASN A 102 -6.29 -3.00 14.31
C ASN A 102 -5.26 -2.58 13.25
N THR A 103 -4.49 -3.51 12.70
CA THR A 103 -3.31 -3.16 11.91
C THR A 103 -3.26 -3.93 10.60
N MET A 104 -3.14 -3.18 9.50
CA MET A 104 -2.81 -3.71 8.19
C MET A 104 -1.53 -3.03 7.71
N ILE A 105 -0.63 -3.80 7.10
CA ILE A 105 0.62 -3.28 6.58
C ILE A 105 0.73 -3.62 5.10
N LEU A 106 1.03 -2.61 4.30
CA LEU A 106 1.34 -2.78 2.89
C LEU A 106 2.85 -2.75 2.74
N PHE A 107 3.42 -3.85 2.23
CA PHE A 107 4.88 -3.99 2.09
C PHE A 107 5.30 -3.79 0.64
N GLY A 108 6.34 -3.00 0.44
CA GLY A 108 7.05 -2.92 -0.83
C GLY A 108 8.09 -4.02 -0.96
N ASP A 109 8.62 -4.51 0.16
CA ASP A 109 9.57 -5.59 0.20
C ASP A 109 8.85 -6.93 0.42
N MET A 110 8.89 -7.80 -0.59
CA MET A 110 8.23 -9.09 -0.54
C MET A 110 8.83 -10.00 0.52
N ASN A 111 10.13 -9.94 0.75
CA ASN A 111 10.80 -10.77 1.77
C ASN A 111 10.36 -10.38 3.17
N GLU A 112 10.23 -9.08 3.43
CA GLU A 112 9.72 -8.60 4.71
C GLU A 112 8.27 -9.04 4.92
N ALA A 113 7.44 -8.93 3.89
CA ALA A 113 6.04 -9.39 3.95
C ALA A 113 5.96 -10.88 4.26
N MET A 114 6.80 -11.69 3.63
CA MET A 114 6.78 -13.14 3.82
C MET A 114 7.14 -13.55 5.24
N SER A 115 7.94 -12.77 5.96
CA SER A 115 8.28 -13.06 7.34
C SER A 115 7.05 -13.03 8.24
N TYR A 116 6.06 -12.20 7.92
CA TYR A 116 4.80 -12.14 8.67
C TYR A 116 3.84 -13.26 8.27
N VAL A 117 3.82 -13.61 6.99
CA VAL A 117 2.93 -14.66 6.47
C VAL A 117 3.38 -16.05 6.94
N ALA A 118 4.69 -16.28 7.00
CA ALA A 118 5.26 -17.59 7.34
C ALA A 118 4.92 -18.04 8.77
N TYR A 119 4.60 -17.11 9.65
CA TYR A 119 4.27 -17.39 11.05
C TYR A 119 2.79 -17.23 11.39
N ALA A 120 1.99 -16.95 10.38
CA ALA A 120 0.55 -16.77 10.56
C ALA A 120 -0.19 -18.11 10.68
#